data_0a06776364acd34b1ecc5a9ed688d2e9
#
_entry.id   0a06776364acd34b1ecc5a9ed688d2e9
#
_cell.length_a   1.000
_cell.length_b   1.000
_cell.length_c   1.000
_cell.angle_alpha   90.00
_cell.angle_beta   90.00
_cell.angle_gamma   90.00
#
_symmetry.space_group_name_H-M   'P 1'
#
loop_
_entity.id
_entity.type
_entity.pdbx_description
1 polymer ?
#
loop_
_entity_poly.entity_id
_entity_poly.type
_entity_poly.pdbx_seq_one_letter_code
_entity_poly.pdbx_strand_id
1 'polypeptide(L)'
;MDESAAQAKTPWRSWYALGVLFLVYVFNFLDRSILGILTQAIKEDLALSDSQLGLLGGVAFAIFYTFLGIPIARLADRSVRRNVLAVSLTIWSVMTAICGLAGNFVHLLLARIGVAIGEAGGSPPSHSMISDLFGESSRATALAIYALGIPVGTMIGNLAGGWLNEAFDWRTAFVVVGAPGVVLAIILMLTVREPTRGASEAAVREAADAPPVMTVFRYLWSLKSFRYLSLAGAFHAFVGYGVGYWFPALFIRAHGLGTAEIGLWLFYLGFAGMAGTFLGGFMGDRMAKRDLRWYVWLPGIATLLSVPFSVYVYVASDYVAAFLVASIPTFLGSYYLGPTFALTQGLVGLRMRALASSILLFILNIIGMGLGPLLTGVLSDLLDASTGLGDDSLRVSMLCVLLVNVLATLFYWFAGRDLRSDMARRGELDAPRAEAAS
;
A
#
# COMPACT_ATOMS: atom_id res chain seq x y z
N MET A 1 -26.55 3.87 -40.00
CA MET A 1 -26.85 3.90 -38.54
C MET A 1 -25.72 4.63 -37.88
N ASP A 2 -26.05 5.76 -37.30
CA ASP A 2 -25.16 6.86 -36.92
C ASP A 2 -24.11 6.47 -35.87
N GLU A 3 -22.84 6.40 -36.27
CA GLU A 3 -21.67 6.18 -35.39
C GLU A 3 -21.26 7.44 -34.60
N SER A 4 -22.14 8.45 -34.54
CA SER A 4 -21.87 9.71 -33.84
C SER A 4 -22.57 9.80 -32.48
N ALA A 5 -22.60 8.73 -31.69
CA ALA A 5 -22.82 8.92 -30.25
C ALA A 5 -21.54 9.62 -29.72
N ALA A 6 -21.51 10.94 -29.91
CA ALA A 6 -20.46 11.84 -29.46
C ALA A 6 -20.05 11.45 -28.03
N GLN A 7 -18.78 11.09 -27.87
CA GLN A 7 -18.16 10.91 -26.55
C GLN A 7 -18.44 12.19 -25.75
N ALA A 8 -19.47 12.16 -24.90
CA ALA A 8 -19.83 13.30 -24.09
C ALA A 8 -18.60 13.62 -23.21
N LYS A 9 -18.02 14.80 -23.42
CA LYS A 9 -16.88 15.28 -22.65
C LYS A 9 -17.20 15.17 -21.17
N THR A 10 -16.37 14.46 -20.43
CA THR A 10 -16.49 14.34 -18.96
C THR A 10 -16.62 15.74 -18.37
N PRO A 11 -17.69 16.04 -17.59
CA PRO A 11 -17.92 17.37 -17.03
C PRO A 11 -16.73 17.82 -16.18
N TRP A 12 -16.39 19.10 -16.19
CA TRP A 12 -15.30 19.65 -15.36
C TRP A 12 -15.48 19.34 -13.87
N ARG A 13 -16.75 19.22 -13.43
CA ARG A 13 -17.10 18.84 -12.04
C ARG A 13 -16.58 17.46 -11.66
N SER A 14 -16.53 16.51 -12.58
CA SER A 14 -15.94 15.18 -12.34
C SER A 14 -14.44 15.26 -12.13
N TRP A 15 -13.74 16.10 -12.92
CA TRP A 15 -12.30 16.35 -12.75
C TRP A 15 -11.99 17.08 -11.44
N TYR A 16 -12.82 18.05 -11.04
CA TYR A 16 -12.72 18.72 -9.75
C TYR A 16 -12.88 17.71 -8.60
N ALA A 17 -13.92 16.87 -8.66
CA ALA A 17 -14.14 15.82 -7.66
C ALA A 17 -12.95 14.85 -7.59
N LEU A 18 -12.39 14.43 -8.74
CA LEU A 18 -11.19 13.62 -8.79
C LEU A 18 -10.01 14.32 -8.13
N GLY A 19 -9.81 15.61 -8.36
CA GLY A 19 -8.76 16.41 -7.71
C GLY A 19 -8.88 16.42 -6.19
N VAL A 20 -10.11 16.58 -5.66
CA VAL A 20 -10.36 16.51 -4.21
C VAL A 20 -10.12 15.09 -3.68
N LEU A 21 -10.61 14.05 -4.37
CA LEU A 21 -10.36 12.66 -3.98
C LEU A 21 -8.88 12.29 -4.04
N PHE A 22 -8.14 12.79 -5.03
CA PHE A 22 -6.69 12.65 -5.11
C PHE A 22 -6.01 13.28 -3.88
N LEU A 23 -6.39 14.51 -3.50
CA LEU A 23 -5.85 15.15 -2.29
C LEU A 23 -6.18 14.34 -1.03
N VAL A 24 -7.40 13.82 -0.89
CA VAL A 24 -7.75 12.92 0.22
C VAL A 24 -6.81 11.72 0.28
N TYR A 25 -6.44 11.16 -0.87
CA TYR A 25 -5.53 10.01 -0.94
C TYR A 25 -4.07 10.39 -0.68
N VAL A 26 -3.66 11.60 -1.09
CA VAL A 26 -2.36 12.18 -0.70
C VAL A 26 -2.27 12.30 0.82
N PHE A 27 -3.28 12.87 1.49
CA PHE A 27 -3.30 12.98 2.96
C PHE A 27 -3.28 11.61 3.65
N ASN A 28 -3.97 10.61 3.10
CA ASN A 28 -3.94 9.26 3.65
C ASN A 28 -2.51 8.67 3.70
N PHE A 29 -1.75 8.80 2.61
CA PHE A 29 -0.38 8.28 2.56
C PHE A 29 0.65 9.17 3.26
N LEU A 30 0.38 10.46 3.35
CA LEU A 30 1.17 11.40 4.13
C LEU A 30 1.11 11.03 5.62
N ASP A 31 -0.10 10.76 6.16
CA ASP A 31 -0.31 10.35 7.55
C ASP A 31 0.31 8.99 7.88
N ARG A 32 0.43 8.10 6.90
CA ARG A 32 1.14 6.82 7.06
C ARG A 32 2.64 6.98 7.13
N SER A 33 3.20 7.80 6.24
CA SER A 33 4.66 7.93 6.11
C SER A 33 5.29 8.71 7.24
N ILE A 34 4.55 9.67 7.84
CA ILE A 34 5.08 10.52 8.91
C ILE A 34 5.56 9.73 10.13
N LEU A 35 4.89 8.63 10.50
CA LEU A 35 5.33 7.82 11.63
C LEU A 35 6.71 7.21 11.39
N GLY A 36 7.01 6.76 10.16
CA GLY A 36 8.30 6.18 9.81
C GLY A 36 9.46 7.16 9.96
N ILE A 37 9.30 8.39 9.47
CA ILE A 37 10.35 9.42 9.57
C ILE A 37 10.54 9.92 11.02
N LEU A 38 9.50 9.85 11.84
CA LEU A 38 9.53 10.28 13.24
C LEU A 38 9.91 9.17 14.24
N THR A 39 10.07 7.94 13.76
CA THR A 39 10.25 6.74 14.61
C THR A 39 11.40 6.91 15.62
N GLN A 40 12.55 7.46 15.24
CA GLN A 40 13.69 7.64 16.12
C GLN A 40 13.42 8.73 17.18
N ALA A 41 12.84 9.87 16.80
CA ALA A 41 12.50 10.93 17.75
C ALA A 41 11.46 10.47 18.81
N ILE A 42 10.48 9.66 18.37
CA ILE A 42 9.49 9.06 19.28
C ILE A 42 10.15 8.05 20.22
N LYS A 43 11.10 7.23 19.69
CA LYS A 43 11.86 6.28 20.51
C LYS A 43 12.57 6.97 21.66
N GLU A 44 13.29 8.02 21.37
CA GLU A 44 14.11 8.76 22.36
C GLU A 44 13.25 9.47 23.39
N ASP A 45 12.18 10.13 22.96
CA ASP A 45 11.33 10.93 23.86
C ASP A 45 10.44 10.06 24.77
N LEU A 46 9.88 8.97 24.26
CA LEU A 46 9.01 8.07 25.03
C LEU A 46 9.72 6.83 25.58
N ALA A 47 11.04 6.71 25.39
CA ALA A 47 11.88 5.57 25.80
C ALA A 47 11.30 4.21 25.33
N LEU A 48 10.89 4.12 24.05
CA LEU A 48 10.27 2.93 23.49
C LEU A 48 11.30 1.96 22.91
N SER A 49 10.98 0.65 22.97
CA SER A 49 11.75 -0.38 22.25
C SER A 49 11.45 -0.38 20.75
N ASP A 50 12.32 -0.97 19.95
CA ASP A 50 12.10 -1.16 18.51
C ASP A 50 10.88 -2.07 18.27
N SER A 51 10.64 -3.07 19.10
CA SER A 51 9.44 -3.91 19.07
C SER A 51 8.15 -3.09 19.22
N GLN A 52 8.12 -2.16 20.17
CA GLN A 52 6.96 -1.29 20.39
C GLN A 52 6.72 -0.37 19.18
N LEU A 53 7.76 0.21 18.63
CA LEU A 53 7.66 1.05 17.44
C LEU A 53 7.25 0.26 16.21
N GLY A 54 7.79 -0.94 16.03
CA GLY A 54 7.37 -1.86 14.97
C GLY A 54 5.92 -2.29 15.08
N LEU A 55 5.40 -2.46 16.30
CA LEU A 55 3.97 -2.72 16.56
C LEU A 55 3.10 -1.54 16.14
N LEU A 56 3.50 -0.30 16.44
CA LEU A 56 2.77 0.93 16.05
C LEU A 56 2.69 1.12 14.54
N GLY A 57 3.79 0.88 13.84
CA GLY A 57 3.87 1.03 12.37
C GLY A 57 3.31 -0.14 11.59
N GLY A 58 3.23 -1.34 12.21
CA GLY A 58 2.85 -2.59 11.59
C GLY A 58 1.50 -3.12 12.02
N VAL A 59 1.51 -4.13 12.87
CA VAL A 59 0.33 -4.97 13.21
C VAL A 59 -0.84 -4.16 13.76
N ALA A 60 -0.58 -3.20 14.63
CA ALA A 60 -1.65 -2.38 15.23
C ALA A 60 -2.46 -1.64 14.14
N PHE A 61 -1.78 -1.11 13.14
CA PHE A 61 -2.43 -0.45 12.02
C PHE A 61 -3.06 -1.47 11.06
N ALA A 62 -2.31 -2.49 10.64
CA ALA A 62 -2.71 -3.43 9.60
C ALA A 62 -3.98 -4.21 9.95
N ILE A 63 -4.12 -4.66 11.20
CA ILE A 63 -5.31 -5.39 11.65
C ILE A 63 -6.56 -4.52 11.53
N PHE A 64 -6.57 -3.35 12.16
CA PHE A 64 -7.77 -2.51 12.18
C PHE A 64 -8.11 -1.98 10.78
N TYR A 65 -7.11 -1.56 10.00
CA TYR A 65 -7.30 -1.13 8.61
C TYR A 65 -7.92 -2.23 7.75
N THR A 66 -7.38 -3.45 7.82
CA THR A 66 -7.78 -4.55 6.94
C THR A 66 -9.14 -5.13 7.32
N PHE A 67 -9.39 -5.38 8.62
CA PHE A 67 -10.64 -5.98 9.06
C PHE A 67 -11.82 -5.00 9.02
N LEU A 68 -11.61 -3.73 9.39
CA LEU A 68 -12.67 -2.72 9.37
C LEU A 68 -12.95 -2.17 7.98
N GLY A 69 -12.04 -2.31 7.03
CA GLY A 69 -12.28 -1.96 5.64
C GLY A 69 -13.51 -2.64 5.05
N ILE A 70 -13.79 -3.91 5.42
CA ILE A 70 -14.94 -4.68 4.91
C ILE A 70 -16.28 -4.10 5.40
N PRO A 71 -16.54 -3.93 6.72
CA PRO A 71 -17.81 -3.36 7.18
C PRO A 71 -18.01 -1.91 6.76
N ILE A 72 -16.93 -1.11 6.70
CA ILE A 72 -17.03 0.29 6.25
C ILE A 72 -17.32 0.37 4.75
N ALA A 73 -16.74 -0.49 3.92
CA ALA A 73 -17.11 -0.60 2.51
C ALA A 73 -18.59 -0.91 2.34
N ARG A 74 -19.14 -1.88 3.10
CA ARG A 74 -20.58 -2.19 3.10
C ARG A 74 -21.45 -1.02 3.56
N LEU A 75 -20.98 -0.25 4.55
CA LEU A 75 -21.65 0.97 4.97
C LEU A 75 -21.66 2.00 3.84
N ALA A 76 -20.55 2.19 3.14
CA ALA A 76 -20.46 3.08 1.98
C ALA A 76 -21.39 2.65 0.84
N ASP A 77 -21.56 1.33 0.63
CA ASP A 77 -22.49 0.80 -0.39
C ASP A 77 -23.97 1.10 -0.08
N ARG A 78 -24.32 1.30 1.19
CA ARG A 78 -25.71 1.52 1.63
C ARG A 78 -26.02 2.97 2.01
N SER A 79 -25.01 3.85 2.03
CA SER A 79 -25.13 5.24 2.47
C SER A 79 -24.52 6.22 1.46
N VAL A 80 -24.55 7.51 1.73
CA VAL A 80 -23.90 8.54 0.91
C VAL A 80 -22.39 8.40 1.05
N ARG A 81 -21.69 7.93 -0.01
CA ARG A 81 -20.25 7.62 -0.02
C ARG A 81 -19.39 8.82 0.35
N ARG A 82 -19.75 10.00 -0.17
CA ARG A 82 -19.11 11.27 0.18
C ARG A 82 -19.10 11.50 1.70
N ASN A 83 -20.22 11.24 2.38
CA ASN A 83 -20.34 11.46 3.82
C ASN A 83 -19.49 10.44 4.60
N VAL A 84 -19.49 9.16 4.18
CA VAL A 84 -18.60 8.14 4.78
C VAL A 84 -17.15 8.54 4.64
N LEU A 85 -16.74 8.97 3.44
CA LEU A 85 -15.37 9.42 3.19
C LEU A 85 -15.00 10.65 4.04
N ALA A 86 -15.89 11.64 4.14
CA ALA A 86 -15.60 12.85 4.93
C ALA A 86 -15.50 12.56 6.44
N VAL A 87 -16.38 11.72 6.98
CA VAL A 87 -16.30 11.26 8.39
C VAL A 87 -15.00 10.47 8.61
N SER A 88 -14.67 9.56 7.70
CA SER A 88 -13.44 8.78 7.74
C SER A 88 -12.20 9.68 7.74
N LEU A 89 -12.13 10.64 6.80
CA LEU A 89 -11.06 11.62 6.71
C LEU A 89 -10.95 12.45 8.00
N THR A 90 -12.07 12.90 8.56
CA THR A 90 -12.06 13.63 9.84
C THR A 90 -11.51 12.78 10.97
N ILE A 91 -11.95 11.52 11.08
CA ILE A 91 -11.50 10.60 12.13
C ILE A 91 -9.98 10.41 12.05
N TRP A 92 -9.45 9.98 10.89
CA TRP A 92 -8.00 9.72 10.82
C TRP A 92 -7.17 10.98 11.01
N SER A 93 -7.61 12.13 10.47
CA SER A 93 -6.89 13.39 10.61
C SER A 93 -6.84 13.89 12.05
N VAL A 94 -7.97 13.81 12.78
CA VAL A 94 -8.01 14.14 14.20
C VAL A 94 -7.14 13.16 15.00
N MET A 95 -7.20 11.87 14.72
CA MET A 95 -6.39 10.86 15.39
C MET A 95 -4.90 11.01 15.07
N THR A 96 -4.53 11.43 13.85
CA THR A 96 -3.15 11.81 13.52
C THR A 96 -2.68 12.98 14.36
N ALA A 97 -3.49 14.04 14.50
CA ALA A 97 -3.16 15.16 15.39
C ALA A 97 -3.06 14.73 16.87
N ILE A 98 -3.93 13.82 17.32
CA ILE A 98 -3.88 13.24 18.68
C ILE A 98 -2.61 12.43 18.91
N CYS A 99 -2.01 11.80 17.88
CA CYS A 99 -0.70 11.16 18.04
C CYS A 99 0.35 12.14 18.59
N GLY A 100 0.31 13.43 18.20
CA GLY A 100 1.19 14.47 18.73
C GLY A 100 0.97 14.80 20.22
N LEU A 101 -0.16 14.41 20.80
CA LEU A 101 -0.45 14.61 22.23
C LEU A 101 -0.11 13.38 23.08
N ALA A 102 0.47 12.32 22.48
CA ALA A 102 0.77 11.10 23.20
C ALA A 102 1.90 11.30 24.23
N GLY A 103 1.64 10.97 25.48
CA GLY A 103 2.63 11.02 26.57
C GLY A 103 3.23 9.65 26.90
N ASN A 104 2.81 8.57 26.25
CA ASN A 104 3.33 7.22 26.42
C ASN A 104 2.93 6.31 25.26
N PHE A 105 3.47 5.07 25.28
CA PHE A 105 3.18 4.05 24.26
C PHE A 105 1.69 3.79 24.06
N VAL A 106 0.91 3.66 25.16
CA VAL A 106 -0.51 3.28 25.08
C VAL A 106 -1.33 4.40 24.41
N HIS A 107 -1.05 5.66 24.75
CA HIS A 107 -1.72 6.80 24.10
C HIS A 107 -1.45 6.82 22.61
N LEU A 108 -0.18 6.62 22.20
CA LEU A 108 0.19 6.58 20.79
C LEU A 108 -0.43 5.38 20.06
N LEU A 109 -0.46 4.20 20.72
CA LEU A 109 -1.07 2.99 20.17
C LEU A 109 -2.57 3.18 19.90
N LEU A 110 -3.31 3.72 20.86
CA LEU A 110 -4.75 3.97 20.71
C LEU A 110 -5.03 5.01 19.60
N ALA A 111 -4.24 6.07 19.54
CA ALA A 111 -4.34 7.07 18.49
C ALA A 111 -4.07 6.45 17.10
N ARG A 112 -3.02 5.61 16.94
CA ARG A 112 -2.70 4.88 15.72
C ARG A 112 -3.79 3.90 15.29
N ILE A 113 -4.42 3.20 16.25
CA ILE A 113 -5.60 2.38 15.97
C ILE A 113 -6.74 3.26 15.44
N GLY A 114 -6.97 4.41 16.03
CA GLY A 114 -7.97 5.37 15.56
C GLY A 114 -7.69 5.88 14.14
N VAL A 115 -6.42 6.16 13.80
CA VAL A 115 -6.01 6.48 12.42
C VAL A 115 -6.37 5.33 11.49
N ALA A 116 -6.01 4.08 11.83
CA ALA A 116 -6.30 2.91 10.99
C ALA A 116 -7.80 2.70 10.75
N ILE A 117 -8.64 2.91 11.77
CA ILE A 117 -10.10 2.85 11.68
C ILE A 117 -10.62 3.90 10.69
N GLY A 118 -10.16 5.14 10.81
CA GLY A 118 -10.53 6.21 9.88
C GLY A 118 -10.11 5.91 8.45
N GLU A 119 -8.84 5.54 8.25
CA GLU A 119 -8.29 5.28 6.91
C GLU A 119 -8.95 4.12 6.19
N ALA A 120 -9.46 3.13 6.92
CA ALA A 120 -10.19 1.99 6.33
C ALA A 120 -11.42 2.42 5.49
N GLY A 121 -11.97 3.61 5.76
CA GLY A 121 -13.08 4.19 5.00
C GLY A 121 -12.65 5.14 3.87
N GLY A 122 -11.37 5.23 3.54
CA GLY A 122 -10.86 6.14 2.50
C GLY A 122 -11.02 5.60 1.09
N SER A 123 -10.37 4.48 0.79
CA SER A 123 -10.26 3.95 -0.57
C SER A 123 -11.56 3.38 -1.15
N PRO A 124 -12.36 2.55 -0.45
CA PRO A 124 -13.55 1.94 -1.05
C PRO A 124 -14.58 2.95 -1.58
N PRO A 125 -15.03 3.97 -0.81
CA PRO A 125 -15.97 4.96 -1.33
C PRO A 125 -15.35 5.82 -2.44
N SER A 126 -14.05 6.14 -2.38
CA SER A 126 -13.36 6.93 -3.41
C SER A 126 -13.35 6.20 -4.76
N HIS A 127 -12.97 4.91 -4.78
CA HIS A 127 -13.00 4.09 -5.98
C HIS A 127 -14.40 3.99 -6.58
N SER A 128 -15.42 3.77 -5.75
CA SER A 128 -16.81 3.70 -6.17
C SER A 128 -17.31 5.03 -6.76
N MET A 129 -16.98 6.17 -6.13
CA MET A 129 -17.33 7.49 -6.65
C MET A 129 -16.65 7.78 -7.99
N ILE A 130 -15.35 7.46 -8.14
CA ILE A 130 -14.60 7.65 -9.39
C ILE A 130 -15.23 6.81 -10.51
N SER A 131 -15.61 5.58 -10.22
CA SER A 131 -16.24 4.70 -11.21
C SER A 131 -17.56 5.25 -11.73
N ASP A 132 -18.33 5.98 -10.92
CA ASP A 132 -19.59 6.62 -11.34
C ASP A 132 -19.39 7.99 -12.02
N LEU A 133 -18.28 8.69 -11.69
CA LEU A 133 -17.96 10.00 -12.26
C LEU A 133 -17.34 9.92 -13.66
N PHE A 134 -16.74 8.77 -14.01
CA PHE A 134 -16.01 8.58 -15.26
C PHE A 134 -16.49 7.34 -16.01
N GLY A 135 -16.86 7.53 -17.27
CA GLY A 135 -17.25 6.44 -18.18
C GLY A 135 -16.08 5.50 -18.51
N GLU A 136 -16.36 4.37 -19.14
CA GLU A 136 -15.39 3.31 -19.45
C GLU A 136 -14.12 3.81 -20.13
N SER A 137 -14.23 4.77 -21.07
CA SER A 137 -13.10 5.31 -21.83
C SER A 137 -12.12 6.16 -20.98
N SER A 138 -12.56 6.73 -19.87
CA SER A 138 -11.74 7.64 -19.02
C SER A 138 -11.55 7.14 -17.60
N ARG A 139 -12.26 6.10 -17.16
CA ARG A 139 -12.22 5.54 -15.81
C ARG A 139 -10.81 5.06 -15.42
N ALA A 140 -10.14 4.35 -16.33
CA ALA A 140 -8.78 3.85 -16.08
C ALA A 140 -7.80 5.00 -15.81
N THR A 141 -7.88 6.08 -16.61
CA THR A 141 -7.06 7.28 -16.42
C THR A 141 -7.37 7.98 -15.09
N ALA A 142 -8.64 8.10 -14.73
CA ALA A 142 -9.04 8.72 -13.46
C ALA A 142 -8.54 7.92 -12.25
N LEU A 143 -8.64 6.59 -12.29
CA LEU A 143 -8.10 5.71 -11.23
C LEU A 143 -6.57 5.76 -11.17
N ALA A 144 -5.89 5.88 -12.30
CA ALA A 144 -4.44 6.06 -12.34
C ALA A 144 -4.00 7.39 -11.70
N ILE A 145 -4.72 8.49 -12.00
CA ILE A 145 -4.47 9.79 -11.36
C ILE A 145 -4.69 9.68 -9.85
N TYR A 146 -5.79 9.07 -9.42
CA TYR A 146 -6.07 8.85 -7.99
C TYR A 146 -4.94 8.05 -7.32
N ALA A 147 -4.45 6.99 -7.96
CA ALA A 147 -3.39 6.14 -7.44
C ALA A 147 -2.03 6.87 -7.26
N LEU A 148 -1.77 7.94 -8.04
CA LEU A 148 -0.60 8.80 -7.82
C LEU A 148 -0.61 9.48 -6.44
N GLY A 149 -1.75 9.54 -5.77
CA GLY A 149 -1.84 10.01 -4.38
C GLY A 149 -0.95 9.21 -3.41
N ILE A 150 -0.69 7.92 -3.69
CA ILE A 150 0.19 7.06 -2.89
C ILE A 150 1.63 7.61 -2.84
N PRO A 151 2.37 7.62 -3.96
CA PRO A 151 3.75 8.09 -3.94
C PRO A 151 3.86 9.58 -3.59
N VAL A 152 2.94 10.42 -4.08
CA VAL A 152 2.95 11.85 -3.78
C VAL A 152 2.75 12.10 -2.28
N GLY A 153 1.79 11.43 -1.65
CA GLY A 153 1.54 11.53 -0.22
C GLY A 153 2.73 11.05 0.62
N THR A 154 3.32 9.92 0.24
CA THR A 154 4.51 9.38 0.91
C THR A 154 5.71 10.32 0.79
N MET A 155 5.96 10.85 -0.41
CA MET A 155 7.05 11.79 -0.65
C MET A 155 6.89 13.08 0.17
N ILE A 156 5.69 13.68 0.13
CA ILE A 156 5.40 14.91 0.89
C ILE A 156 5.45 14.63 2.41
N GLY A 157 4.92 13.49 2.86
CA GLY A 157 4.91 13.14 4.27
C GLY A 157 6.30 12.93 4.86
N ASN A 158 7.20 12.28 4.13
CA ASN A 158 8.59 12.15 4.55
C ASN A 158 9.30 13.50 4.59
N LEU A 159 9.13 14.32 3.54
CA LEU A 159 9.75 15.65 3.46
C LEU A 159 9.21 16.59 4.56
N ALA A 160 7.89 16.72 4.66
CA ALA A 160 7.26 17.62 5.63
C ALA A 160 7.46 17.12 7.06
N GLY A 161 7.30 15.80 7.31
CA GLY A 161 7.52 15.21 8.62
C GLY A 161 8.95 15.37 9.11
N GLY A 162 9.93 15.14 8.24
CA GLY A 162 11.34 15.32 8.57
C GLY A 162 11.68 16.77 8.89
N TRP A 163 11.22 17.71 8.04
CA TRP A 163 11.47 19.14 8.25
C TRP A 163 10.77 19.67 9.51
N LEU A 164 9.51 19.31 9.74
CA LEU A 164 8.75 19.73 10.92
C LEU A 164 9.38 19.21 12.22
N ASN A 165 9.85 17.96 12.22
CA ASN A 165 10.51 17.38 13.39
C ASN A 165 11.80 18.11 13.74
N GLU A 166 12.60 18.48 12.75
CA GLU A 166 13.88 19.18 12.97
C GLU A 166 13.68 20.64 13.34
N ALA A 167 12.67 21.31 12.74
CA ALA A 167 12.37 22.72 13.01
C ALA A 167 11.64 22.93 14.35
N PHE A 168 10.89 21.94 14.80
CA PHE A 168 10.09 21.99 16.03
C PHE A 168 10.28 20.72 16.87
N ASP A 169 9.40 19.72 16.69
CA ASP A 169 9.43 18.40 17.32
C ASP A 169 8.46 17.44 16.61
N TRP A 170 8.53 16.14 16.96
CA TRP A 170 7.65 15.12 16.39
C TRP A 170 6.17 15.31 16.73
N ARG A 171 5.84 15.93 17.89
CA ARG A 171 4.47 16.20 18.31
C ARG A 171 3.84 17.27 17.43
N THR A 172 4.57 18.36 17.23
CA THR A 172 4.18 19.44 16.31
C THR A 172 4.00 18.91 14.89
N ALA A 173 4.89 18.03 14.43
CA ALA A 173 4.79 17.43 13.11
C ALA A 173 3.46 16.67 12.92
N PHE A 174 3.03 15.86 13.88
CA PHE A 174 1.73 15.16 13.82
C PHE A 174 0.54 16.12 13.82
N VAL A 175 0.56 17.17 14.64
CA VAL A 175 -0.54 18.16 14.70
C VAL A 175 -0.64 18.94 13.40
N VAL A 176 0.48 19.43 12.87
CA VAL A 176 0.52 20.23 11.62
C VAL A 176 0.11 19.41 10.42
N VAL A 177 0.45 18.12 10.39
CA VAL A 177 0.09 17.22 9.30
C VAL A 177 -1.37 16.75 9.39
N GLY A 178 -1.85 16.44 10.58
CA GLY A 178 -3.23 15.96 10.78
C GLY A 178 -4.29 17.06 10.61
N ALA A 179 -4.05 18.25 11.15
CA ALA A 179 -5.07 19.32 11.16
C ALA A 179 -5.63 19.71 9.77
N PRO A 180 -4.83 19.86 8.70
CA PRO A 180 -5.34 20.24 7.39
C PRO A 180 -6.32 19.23 6.77
N GLY A 181 -6.23 17.94 7.13
CA GLY A 181 -7.15 16.92 6.64
C GLY A 181 -8.59 17.16 7.11
N VAL A 182 -8.80 17.77 8.29
CA VAL A 182 -10.13 18.17 8.75
C VAL A 182 -10.70 19.28 7.86
N VAL A 183 -9.87 20.24 7.45
CA VAL A 183 -10.27 21.28 6.49
C VAL A 183 -10.63 20.66 5.15
N LEU A 184 -9.84 19.70 4.68
CA LEU A 184 -10.12 18.97 3.43
C LEU A 184 -11.44 18.17 3.53
N ALA A 185 -11.78 17.61 4.69
CA ALA A 185 -13.07 16.94 4.90
C ALA A 185 -14.26 17.92 4.76
N ILE A 186 -14.12 19.13 5.27
CA ILE A 186 -15.13 20.20 5.10
C ILE A 186 -15.24 20.59 3.62
N ILE A 187 -14.11 20.79 2.92
CA ILE A 187 -14.10 21.08 1.48
C ILE A 187 -14.81 19.96 0.71
N LEU A 188 -14.47 18.69 0.98
CA LEU A 188 -15.10 17.53 0.36
C LEU A 188 -16.63 17.57 0.56
N MET A 189 -17.09 17.82 1.78
CA MET A 189 -18.52 17.86 2.12
C MET A 189 -19.28 18.99 1.43
N LEU A 190 -18.67 20.16 1.32
CA LEU A 190 -19.35 21.35 0.79
C LEU A 190 -19.29 21.44 -0.74
N THR A 191 -18.25 20.92 -1.37
CA THR A 191 -17.97 21.17 -2.79
C THR A 191 -18.16 19.96 -3.71
N VAL A 192 -17.92 18.74 -3.19
CA VAL A 192 -18.10 17.52 -3.99
C VAL A 192 -19.54 17.01 -3.85
N ARG A 193 -20.20 16.82 -4.98
CA ARG A 193 -21.53 16.22 -5.00
C ARG A 193 -21.43 14.70 -5.04
N GLU A 194 -22.34 14.01 -4.33
CA GLU A 194 -22.46 12.56 -4.44
C GLU A 194 -22.87 12.19 -5.88
N PRO A 195 -22.09 11.37 -6.59
CA PRO A 195 -22.46 10.92 -7.92
C PRO A 195 -23.63 9.94 -7.85
N THR A 196 -24.51 9.99 -8.86
CA THR A 196 -25.59 9.02 -8.99
C THR A 196 -24.99 7.63 -9.17
N ARG A 197 -25.41 6.67 -8.37
CA ARG A 197 -24.92 5.29 -8.45
C ARG A 197 -25.27 4.65 -9.78
N GLY A 198 -24.31 3.96 -10.39
CA GLY A 198 -24.48 3.31 -11.68
C GLY A 198 -24.62 4.29 -12.86
N ALA A 199 -24.32 5.58 -12.67
CA ALA A 199 -24.49 6.59 -13.73
C ALA A 199 -23.65 6.31 -14.99
N SER A 200 -22.51 5.61 -14.83
CA SER A 200 -21.61 5.24 -15.92
C SER A 200 -21.78 3.78 -16.38
N GLU A 201 -22.69 3.03 -15.77
CA GLU A 201 -22.93 1.60 -16.02
C GLU A 201 -24.26 1.38 -16.75
N ALA A 202 -24.36 1.85 -17.99
CA ALA A 202 -25.53 1.59 -18.83
C ALA A 202 -25.76 0.09 -19.15
N ALA A 203 -24.87 -0.81 -18.75
CA ALA A 203 -24.85 -2.21 -19.16
C ALA A 203 -24.57 -3.25 -18.06
N VAL A 204 -24.47 -2.90 -16.76
CA VAL A 204 -24.15 -3.92 -15.72
C VAL A 204 -25.39 -4.29 -14.87
N ARG A 205 -26.43 -4.80 -15.52
CA ARG A 205 -27.51 -5.56 -14.85
C ARG A 205 -27.13 -7.02 -14.54
N GLU A 206 -25.88 -7.45 -14.82
CA GLU A 206 -25.44 -8.83 -14.62
C GLU A 206 -24.52 -9.06 -13.39
N ALA A 207 -24.37 -8.08 -12.50
CA ALA A 207 -23.64 -8.28 -11.25
C ALA A 207 -24.44 -9.05 -10.18
N ALA A 208 -25.55 -9.69 -10.55
CA ALA A 208 -26.50 -10.25 -9.60
C ALA A 208 -25.96 -11.42 -8.78
N ASP A 209 -24.90 -12.14 -9.20
CA ASP A 209 -24.43 -13.32 -8.45
C ASP A 209 -22.90 -13.48 -8.45
N ALA A 210 -22.19 -12.53 -7.82
CA ALA A 210 -20.79 -12.81 -7.48
C ALA A 210 -20.75 -13.96 -6.46
N PRO A 211 -19.89 -14.99 -6.66
CA PRO A 211 -19.78 -16.09 -5.73
C PRO A 211 -19.42 -15.62 -4.31
N PRO A 212 -19.82 -16.34 -3.25
CA PRO A 212 -19.44 -16.03 -1.89
C PRO A 212 -17.94 -15.93 -1.71
N VAL A 213 -17.48 -14.97 -0.88
CA VAL A 213 -16.03 -14.72 -0.62
C VAL A 213 -15.27 -16.01 -0.34
N MET A 214 -15.82 -16.88 0.52
CA MET A 214 -15.17 -18.13 0.91
C MET A 214 -15.03 -19.12 -0.26
N THR A 215 -15.97 -19.12 -1.20
CA THR A 215 -15.90 -19.94 -2.42
C THR A 215 -14.75 -19.49 -3.32
N VAL A 216 -14.64 -18.18 -3.55
CA VAL A 216 -13.54 -17.61 -4.34
C VAL A 216 -12.18 -17.81 -3.62
N PHE A 217 -12.14 -17.64 -2.31
CA PHE A 217 -10.93 -17.92 -1.52
C PHE A 217 -10.48 -19.38 -1.65
N ARG A 218 -11.41 -20.34 -1.46
CA ARG A 218 -11.09 -21.77 -1.60
C ARG A 218 -10.63 -22.12 -3.01
N TYR A 219 -11.26 -21.55 -4.03
CA TYR A 219 -10.84 -21.75 -5.42
C TYR A 219 -9.44 -21.22 -5.65
N LEU A 220 -9.17 -19.95 -5.32
CA LEU A 220 -7.85 -19.36 -5.47
C LEU A 220 -6.79 -20.13 -4.70
N TRP A 221 -7.12 -20.55 -3.47
CA TRP A 221 -6.20 -21.34 -2.64
C TRP A 221 -5.97 -22.75 -3.18
N SER A 222 -6.85 -23.29 -4.01
CA SER A 222 -6.65 -24.56 -4.71
C SER A 222 -5.61 -24.45 -5.84
N LEU A 223 -5.42 -23.25 -6.40
CA LEU A 223 -4.46 -22.98 -7.46
C LEU A 223 -3.06 -22.81 -6.86
N LYS A 224 -2.12 -23.68 -7.26
CA LYS A 224 -0.74 -23.63 -6.76
C LYS A 224 -0.04 -22.31 -7.14
N SER A 225 -0.26 -21.86 -8.39
CA SER A 225 0.29 -20.58 -8.86
C SER A 225 -0.18 -19.39 -8.01
N PHE A 226 -1.46 -19.35 -7.60
CA PHE A 226 -1.96 -18.29 -6.72
C PHE A 226 -1.34 -18.35 -5.31
N ARG A 227 -1.25 -19.54 -4.71
CA ARG A 227 -0.61 -19.70 -3.39
C ARG A 227 0.83 -19.19 -3.39
N TYR A 228 1.61 -19.65 -4.37
CA TYR A 228 3.00 -19.22 -4.48
C TYR A 228 3.13 -17.74 -4.83
N LEU A 229 2.29 -17.20 -5.73
CA LEU A 229 2.27 -15.80 -6.08
C LEU A 229 1.92 -14.90 -4.89
N SER A 230 0.88 -15.25 -4.13
CA SER A 230 0.44 -14.47 -2.98
C SER A 230 1.48 -14.48 -1.85
N LEU A 231 2.14 -15.62 -1.60
CA LEU A 231 3.24 -15.70 -0.64
C LEU A 231 4.48 -14.96 -1.12
N ALA A 232 4.84 -15.06 -2.41
CA ALA A 232 5.94 -14.29 -2.99
C ALA A 232 5.72 -12.77 -2.83
N GLY A 233 4.52 -12.29 -3.20
CA GLY A 233 4.14 -10.90 -3.02
C GLY A 233 4.11 -10.48 -1.55
N ALA A 234 3.63 -11.34 -0.65
CA ALA A 234 3.59 -11.06 0.78
C ALA A 234 4.99 -10.98 1.40
N PHE A 235 5.92 -11.86 1.05
CA PHE A 235 7.30 -11.81 1.51
C PHE A 235 8.05 -10.60 0.93
N HIS A 236 7.81 -10.28 -0.34
CA HIS A 236 8.35 -9.04 -0.93
C HIS A 236 7.81 -7.80 -0.21
N ALA A 237 6.50 -7.74 0.03
CA ALA A 237 5.87 -6.65 0.78
C ALA A 237 6.37 -6.58 2.24
N PHE A 238 6.64 -7.74 2.86
CA PHE A 238 7.22 -7.82 4.21
C PHE A 238 8.56 -7.08 4.30
N VAL A 239 9.44 -7.35 3.35
CA VAL A 239 10.73 -6.64 3.28
C VAL A 239 10.50 -5.16 2.95
N GLY A 240 9.66 -4.86 1.96
CA GLY A 240 9.39 -3.49 1.53
C GLY A 240 8.82 -2.60 2.64
N TYR A 241 7.81 -3.07 3.38
CA TYR A 241 7.23 -2.34 4.51
C TYR A 241 8.16 -2.32 5.72
N GLY A 242 8.82 -3.45 6.03
CA GLY A 242 9.76 -3.53 7.14
C GLY A 242 10.92 -2.57 6.95
N VAL A 243 11.62 -2.68 5.83
CA VAL A 243 12.73 -1.78 5.49
C VAL A 243 12.28 -0.33 5.36
N GLY A 244 11.20 -0.08 4.59
CA GLY A 244 10.71 1.29 4.37
C GLY A 244 10.38 2.04 5.66
N TYR A 245 9.81 1.34 6.64
CA TYR A 245 9.49 1.91 7.95
C TYR A 245 10.75 2.24 8.77
N TRP A 246 11.75 1.35 8.78
CA TRP A 246 12.96 1.49 9.58
C TRP A 246 14.09 2.24 8.88
N PHE A 247 13.96 2.52 7.58
CA PHE A 247 14.99 3.18 6.79
C PHE A 247 15.45 4.53 7.36
N PRO A 248 14.54 5.44 7.78
CA PRO A 248 14.97 6.68 8.41
C PRO A 248 15.77 6.46 9.70
N ALA A 249 15.28 5.58 10.58
CA ALA A 249 15.96 5.28 11.84
C ALA A 249 17.36 4.69 11.63
N LEU A 250 17.55 3.84 10.59
CA LEU A 250 18.86 3.32 10.22
C LEU A 250 19.85 4.45 9.92
N PHE A 251 19.46 5.42 9.09
CA PHE A 251 20.35 6.51 8.70
C PHE A 251 20.61 7.51 9.82
N ILE A 252 19.64 7.73 10.72
CA ILE A 252 19.87 8.51 11.93
C ILE A 252 20.90 7.83 12.82
N ARG A 253 20.73 6.53 13.13
CA ARG A 253 21.61 5.77 14.01
C ARG A 253 23.01 5.54 13.41
N ALA A 254 23.08 5.22 12.11
CA ALA A 254 24.32 4.87 11.45
C ALA A 254 25.18 6.06 11.05
N HIS A 255 24.56 7.19 10.69
CA HIS A 255 25.25 8.33 10.09
C HIS A 255 25.01 9.65 10.84
N GLY A 256 24.15 9.67 11.86
CA GLY A 256 23.85 10.89 12.62
C GLY A 256 23.12 11.97 11.81
N LEU A 257 22.37 11.57 10.76
CA LEU A 257 21.68 12.52 9.89
C LEU A 257 20.43 13.09 10.56
N GLY A 258 20.13 14.36 10.25
CA GLY A 258 18.88 15.00 10.62
C GLY A 258 17.69 14.44 9.84
N THR A 259 16.50 14.53 10.44
CA THR A 259 15.27 14.03 9.82
C THR A 259 14.87 14.82 8.56
N ALA A 260 15.19 16.12 8.49
CA ALA A 260 14.93 16.95 7.31
C ALA A 260 15.74 16.49 6.10
N GLU A 261 17.04 16.19 6.29
CA GLU A 261 17.91 15.67 5.23
C GLU A 261 17.44 14.31 4.74
N ILE A 262 17.10 13.40 5.66
CA ILE A 262 16.56 12.08 5.31
C ILE A 262 15.24 12.23 4.57
N GLY A 263 14.35 13.09 5.03
CA GLY A 263 13.07 13.38 4.37
C GLY A 263 13.24 13.86 2.93
N LEU A 264 14.25 14.70 2.68
CA LEU A 264 14.60 15.18 1.35
C LEU A 264 15.11 14.04 0.45
N TRP A 265 15.99 13.18 0.96
CA TRP A 265 16.47 12.02 0.21
C TRP A 265 15.33 11.04 -0.11
N LEU A 266 14.44 10.76 0.85
CA LEU A 266 13.26 9.92 0.64
C LEU A 266 12.28 10.51 -0.37
N PHE A 267 12.15 11.84 -0.41
CA PHE A 267 11.39 12.54 -1.45
C PHE A 267 11.96 12.22 -2.84
N TYR A 268 13.28 12.31 -3.03
CA TYR A 268 13.91 11.97 -4.31
C TYR A 268 13.81 10.47 -4.64
N LEU A 269 13.96 9.58 -3.67
CA LEU A 269 13.78 8.14 -3.87
C LEU A 269 12.35 7.77 -4.32
N GLY A 270 11.35 8.57 -3.94
CA GLY A 270 9.98 8.39 -4.40
C GLY A 270 9.82 8.41 -5.92
N PHE A 271 10.61 9.22 -6.64
CA PHE A 271 10.60 9.24 -8.11
C PHE A 271 11.12 7.93 -8.70
N ALA A 272 12.14 7.31 -8.09
CA ALA A 272 12.63 6.01 -8.51
C ALA A 272 11.55 4.93 -8.32
N GLY A 273 10.81 4.96 -7.20
CA GLY A 273 9.68 4.06 -6.95
C GLY A 273 8.55 4.23 -7.97
N MET A 274 8.18 5.48 -8.29
CA MET A 274 7.16 5.77 -9.31
C MET A 274 7.57 5.24 -10.68
N ALA A 275 8.81 5.52 -11.10
CA ALA A 275 9.35 5.03 -12.37
C ALA A 275 9.38 3.50 -12.41
N GLY A 276 9.78 2.85 -11.29
CA GLY A 276 9.78 1.41 -11.15
C GLY A 276 8.39 0.79 -11.27
N THR A 277 7.39 1.36 -10.60
CA THR A 277 6.00 0.89 -10.69
C THR A 277 5.48 0.95 -12.13
N PHE A 278 5.70 2.07 -12.82
CA PHE A 278 5.28 2.24 -14.21
C PHE A 278 5.99 1.26 -15.14
N LEU A 279 7.31 1.21 -15.08
CA LEU A 279 8.10 0.33 -15.97
C LEU A 279 7.89 -1.15 -15.66
N GLY A 280 7.71 -1.52 -14.39
CA GLY A 280 7.41 -2.89 -14.00
C GLY A 280 6.09 -3.39 -14.58
N GLY A 281 5.04 -2.58 -14.55
CA GLY A 281 3.76 -2.87 -15.21
C GLY A 281 3.92 -2.97 -16.73
N PHE A 282 4.52 -1.96 -17.36
CA PHE A 282 4.72 -1.92 -18.81
C PHE A 282 5.57 -3.08 -19.33
N MET A 283 6.69 -3.38 -18.68
CA MET A 283 7.55 -4.51 -19.05
C MET A 283 6.85 -5.85 -18.80
N GLY A 284 6.15 -5.98 -17.68
CA GLY A 284 5.36 -7.16 -17.36
C GLY A 284 4.37 -7.48 -18.46
N ASP A 285 3.56 -6.52 -18.88
CA ASP A 285 2.58 -6.69 -19.96
C ASP A 285 3.23 -7.02 -21.30
N ARG A 286 4.33 -6.35 -21.65
CA ARG A 286 5.01 -6.57 -22.92
C ARG A 286 5.66 -7.96 -22.97
N MET A 287 6.29 -8.39 -21.89
CA MET A 287 6.97 -9.69 -21.83
C MET A 287 5.97 -10.83 -21.68
N ALA A 288 4.86 -10.63 -20.99
CA ALA A 288 3.78 -11.60 -20.83
C ALA A 288 3.09 -11.96 -22.16
N LYS A 289 3.15 -11.08 -23.19
CA LYS A 289 2.70 -11.41 -24.56
C LYS A 289 3.49 -12.56 -25.19
N ARG A 290 4.72 -12.80 -24.74
CA ARG A 290 5.56 -13.92 -25.20
C ARG A 290 5.36 -15.16 -24.35
N ASP A 291 5.36 -14.99 -23.02
CA ASP A 291 5.08 -16.06 -22.03
C ASP A 291 4.50 -15.44 -20.76
N LEU A 292 3.31 -15.90 -20.34
CA LEU A 292 2.62 -15.42 -19.13
C LEU A 292 3.45 -15.56 -17.85
N ARG A 293 4.46 -16.43 -17.84
CA ARG A 293 5.38 -16.60 -16.70
C ARG A 293 6.17 -15.33 -16.38
N TRP A 294 6.28 -14.39 -17.32
CA TRP A 294 6.96 -13.13 -17.06
C TRP A 294 6.24 -12.25 -16.01
N TYR A 295 4.94 -12.46 -15.79
CA TYR A 295 4.27 -11.80 -14.66
C TYR A 295 4.79 -12.21 -13.28
N VAL A 296 5.49 -13.35 -13.18
CA VAL A 296 6.13 -13.82 -11.93
C VAL A 296 7.66 -13.78 -12.02
N TRP A 297 8.25 -14.04 -13.18
CA TRP A 297 9.72 -14.02 -13.33
C TRP A 297 10.28 -12.61 -13.24
N LEU A 298 9.62 -11.61 -13.85
CA LEU A 298 10.10 -10.22 -13.82
C LEU A 298 10.17 -9.67 -12.38
N PRO A 299 9.11 -9.75 -11.55
CA PRO A 299 9.20 -9.39 -10.14
C PRO A 299 10.24 -10.20 -9.37
N GLY A 300 10.31 -11.50 -9.59
CA GLY A 300 11.29 -12.37 -8.92
C GLY A 300 12.73 -11.99 -9.21
N ILE A 301 13.07 -11.75 -10.48
CA ILE A 301 14.41 -11.30 -10.90
C ILE A 301 14.72 -9.93 -10.32
N ALA A 302 13.77 -8.97 -10.41
CA ALA A 302 13.95 -7.63 -9.87
C ALA A 302 14.17 -7.65 -8.36
N THR A 303 13.39 -8.48 -7.63
CA THR A 303 13.54 -8.68 -6.18
C THR A 303 14.94 -9.25 -5.84
N LEU A 304 15.40 -10.27 -6.56
CA LEU A 304 16.71 -10.85 -6.32
C LEU A 304 17.85 -9.86 -6.61
N LEU A 305 17.73 -9.15 -7.73
CA LEU A 305 18.72 -8.14 -8.13
C LEU A 305 18.78 -6.97 -7.15
N SER A 306 17.70 -6.64 -6.46
CA SER A 306 17.69 -5.56 -5.46
C SER A 306 18.53 -5.91 -4.22
N VAL A 307 18.72 -7.19 -3.88
CA VAL A 307 19.38 -7.64 -2.64
C VAL A 307 20.81 -7.11 -2.50
N PRO A 308 21.74 -7.30 -3.45
CA PRO A 308 23.12 -6.84 -3.27
C PRO A 308 23.23 -5.32 -3.13
N PHE A 309 22.37 -4.56 -3.83
CA PHE A 309 22.33 -3.10 -3.68
C PHE A 309 21.80 -2.69 -2.31
N SER A 310 20.76 -3.36 -1.79
CA SER A 310 20.24 -3.11 -0.45
C SER A 310 21.29 -3.46 0.62
N VAL A 311 22.04 -4.55 0.46
CA VAL A 311 23.16 -4.87 1.36
C VAL A 311 24.18 -3.72 1.38
N TYR A 312 24.60 -3.23 0.20
CA TYR A 312 25.49 -2.10 0.11
C TYR A 312 24.95 -0.88 0.86
N VAL A 313 23.68 -0.52 0.62
CA VAL A 313 23.03 0.63 1.28
C VAL A 313 23.08 0.56 2.80
N TYR A 314 22.92 -0.65 3.38
CA TYR A 314 22.89 -0.79 4.85
C TYR A 314 24.26 -0.82 5.49
N VAL A 315 25.33 -1.16 4.73
CA VAL A 315 26.70 -1.24 5.27
C VAL A 315 27.60 -0.10 4.82
N ALA A 316 27.15 0.75 3.89
CA ALA A 316 27.95 1.84 3.36
C ALA A 316 28.30 2.85 4.46
N SER A 317 29.54 3.32 4.49
CA SER A 317 30.00 4.38 5.37
C SER A 317 29.70 5.78 4.83
N ASP A 318 29.55 5.93 3.51
CA ASP A 318 29.14 7.18 2.86
C ASP A 318 27.63 7.16 2.61
N TYR A 319 26.91 8.02 3.31
CA TYR A 319 25.44 8.10 3.20
C TYR A 319 24.98 8.64 1.85
N VAL A 320 25.74 9.52 1.20
CA VAL A 320 25.37 10.04 -0.13
C VAL A 320 25.41 8.91 -1.15
N ALA A 321 26.49 8.12 -1.16
CA ALA A 321 26.58 6.94 -2.01
C ALA A 321 25.46 5.92 -1.67
N ALA A 322 25.17 5.73 -0.38
CA ALA A 322 24.06 4.86 0.05
C ALA A 322 22.71 5.30 -0.51
N PHE A 323 22.33 6.59 -0.42
CA PHE A 323 21.06 7.10 -0.97
C PHE A 323 21.03 7.02 -2.50
N LEU A 324 22.12 7.33 -3.19
CA LEU A 324 22.18 7.19 -4.65
C LEU A 324 21.97 5.73 -5.08
N VAL A 325 22.64 4.79 -4.41
CA VAL A 325 22.49 3.35 -4.68
C VAL A 325 21.09 2.87 -4.26
N ALA A 326 20.48 3.42 -3.21
CA ALA A 326 19.12 3.07 -2.75
C ALA A 326 18.05 3.31 -3.82
N SER A 327 18.32 4.18 -4.81
CA SER A 327 17.43 4.36 -5.96
C SER A 327 17.23 3.07 -6.76
N ILE A 328 18.24 2.20 -6.83
CA ILE A 328 18.19 0.93 -7.58
C ILE A 328 17.24 -0.08 -6.92
N PRO A 329 17.40 -0.47 -5.64
CA PRO A 329 16.45 -1.38 -5.00
C PRO A 329 15.05 -0.77 -4.87
N THR A 330 14.91 0.55 -4.70
CA THR A 330 13.61 1.22 -4.69
C THR A 330 12.89 1.09 -6.04
N PHE A 331 13.62 1.31 -7.13
CA PHE A 331 13.12 1.14 -8.50
C PHE A 331 12.75 -0.32 -8.79
N LEU A 332 13.64 -1.27 -8.55
CA LEU A 332 13.44 -2.69 -8.81
C LEU A 332 12.36 -3.29 -7.91
N GLY A 333 12.33 -2.92 -6.63
CA GLY A 333 11.34 -3.39 -5.66
C GLY A 333 9.91 -2.95 -6.01
N SER A 334 9.75 -1.88 -6.78
CA SER A 334 8.43 -1.40 -7.23
C SER A 334 7.83 -2.20 -8.40
N TYR A 335 8.58 -3.15 -9.00
CA TYR A 335 8.14 -3.92 -10.18
C TYR A 335 7.04 -4.95 -9.90
N TYR A 336 6.81 -5.32 -8.64
CA TYR A 336 6.01 -6.50 -8.30
C TYR A 336 4.49 -6.28 -8.38
N LEU A 337 4.02 -5.09 -8.01
CA LEU A 337 2.60 -4.89 -7.71
C LEU A 337 1.72 -5.07 -8.94
N GLY A 338 2.03 -4.37 -10.04
CA GLY A 338 1.27 -4.44 -11.29
C GLY A 338 1.16 -5.87 -11.85
N PRO A 339 2.28 -6.56 -12.11
CA PRO A 339 2.27 -7.94 -12.59
C PRO A 339 1.55 -8.92 -11.66
N THR A 340 1.69 -8.77 -10.33
CA THR A 340 1.04 -9.64 -9.34
C THR A 340 -0.49 -9.49 -9.38
N PHE A 341 -0.99 -8.25 -9.49
CA PHE A 341 -2.42 -8.00 -9.66
C PHE A 341 -2.95 -8.50 -11.01
N ALA A 342 -2.25 -8.20 -12.09
CA ALA A 342 -2.64 -8.63 -13.43
C ALA A 342 -2.80 -10.16 -13.52
N LEU A 343 -1.82 -10.88 -12.96
CA LEU A 343 -1.89 -12.35 -12.94
C LEU A 343 -3.01 -12.87 -12.03
N THR A 344 -3.18 -12.31 -10.83
CA THR A 344 -4.25 -12.70 -9.91
C THR A 344 -5.63 -12.56 -10.55
N GLN A 345 -5.88 -11.43 -11.23
CA GLN A 345 -7.12 -11.20 -11.97
C GLN A 345 -7.23 -12.12 -13.21
N GLY A 346 -6.10 -12.49 -13.80
CA GLY A 346 -6.03 -13.43 -14.92
C GLY A 346 -6.42 -14.85 -14.56
N LEU A 347 -6.22 -15.27 -13.31
CA LEU A 347 -6.54 -16.63 -12.82
C LEU A 347 -8.04 -16.85 -12.58
N VAL A 348 -8.86 -15.82 -12.59
CA VAL A 348 -10.30 -15.89 -12.32
C VAL A 348 -11.13 -15.29 -13.44
N GLY A 349 -12.42 -15.61 -13.48
CA GLY A 349 -13.39 -15.01 -14.38
C GLY A 349 -13.68 -13.53 -14.02
N LEU A 350 -14.34 -12.81 -14.94
CA LEU A 350 -14.59 -11.37 -14.81
C LEU A 350 -15.29 -10.98 -13.50
N ARG A 351 -16.30 -11.78 -13.10
CA ARG A 351 -17.12 -11.54 -11.89
C ARG A 351 -16.33 -11.65 -10.57
N MET A 352 -15.20 -12.34 -10.58
CA MET A 352 -14.40 -12.63 -9.38
C MET A 352 -13.15 -11.75 -9.26
N ARG A 353 -12.79 -10.95 -10.26
CA ARG A 353 -11.52 -10.19 -10.30
C ARG A 353 -11.34 -9.23 -9.12
N ALA A 354 -12.39 -8.48 -8.79
CA ALA A 354 -12.33 -7.55 -7.67
C ALA A 354 -12.10 -8.29 -6.34
N LEU A 355 -12.81 -9.41 -6.14
CA LEU A 355 -12.68 -10.21 -4.93
C LEU A 355 -11.32 -10.91 -4.85
N ALA A 356 -10.80 -11.42 -5.97
CA ALA A 356 -9.46 -12.00 -6.04
C ALA A 356 -8.37 -10.98 -5.68
N SER A 357 -8.49 -9.75 -6.19
CA SER A 357 -7.59 -8.64 -5.83
C SER A 357 -7.68 -8.29 -4.35
N SER A 358 -8.89 -8.30 -3.77
CA SER A 358 -9.09 -8.01 -2.34
C SER A 358 -8.48 -9.10 -1.45
N ILE A 359 -8.61 -10.38 -1.85
CA ILE A 359 -7.97 -11.51 -1.14
C ILE A 359 -6.45 -11.40 -1.20
N LEU A 360 -5.90 -11.08 -2.36
CA LEU A 360 -4.45 -10.84 -2.50
C LEU A 360 -4.00 -9.70 -1.57
N LEU A 361 -4.66 -8.54 -1.63
CA LEU A 361 -4.34 -7.38 -0.76
C LEU A 361 -4.43 -7.73 0.72
N PHE A 362 -5.44 -8.51 1.11
CA PHE A 362 -5.56 -8.98 2.49
C PHE A 362 -4.31 -9.74 2.94
N ILE A 363 -3.82 -10.67 2.11
CA ILE A 363 -2.61 -11.46 2.40
C ILE A 363 -1.37 -10.54 2.46
N LEU A 364 -1.22 -9.64 1.48
CA LEU A 364 -0.09 -8.71 1.42
C LEU A 364 -0.08 -7.76 2.63
N ASN A 365 -1.24 -7.25 3.04
CA ASN A 365 -1.33 -6.31 4.15
C ASN A 365 -1.05 -6.98 5.50
N ILE A 366 -1.62 -8.15 5.75
CA ILE A 366 -1.41 -8.83 7.04
C ILE A 366 0.06 -9.26 7.19
N ILE A 367 0.62 -9.92 6.18
CA ILE A 367 1.99 -10.42 6.23
C ILE A 367 2.99 -9.28 5.99
N GLY A 368 2.79 -8.48 4.94
CA GLY A 368 3.72 -7.44 4.55
C GLY A 368 3.68 -6.24 5.50
N MET A 369 2.60 -5.48 5.44
CA MET A 369 2.45 -4.24 6.21
C MET A 369 2.37 -4.51 7.73
N GLY A 370 1.70 -5.62 8.14
CA GLY A 370 1.56 -5.94 9.56
C GLY A 370 2.86 -6.44 10.17
N LEU A 371 3.40 -7.56 9.65
CA LEU A 371 4.53 -8.23 10.28
C LEU A 371 5.90 -7.62 9.91
N GLY A 372 6.03 -6.93 8.76
CA GLY A 372 7.32 -6.39 8.31
C GLY A 372 7.97 -5.45 9.36
N PRO A 373 7.34 -4.32 9.70
CA PRO A 373 7.88 -3.39 10.70
C PRO A 373 8.04 -4.03 12.08
N LEU A 374 7.05 -4.84 12.51
CA LEU A 374 7.09 -5.47 13.82
C LEU A 374 8.26 -6.45 13.97
N LEU A 375 8.39 -7.42 13.06
CA LEU A 375 9.42 -8.45 13.18
C LEU A 375 10.84 -7.89 12.98
N THR A 376 10.99 -6.83 12.17
CA THR A 376 12.26 -6.10 12.06
C THR A 376 12.63 -5.46 13.41
N GLY A 377 11.68 -4.81 14.09
CA GLY A 377 11.91 -4.21 15.41
C GLY A 377 12.17 -5.25 16.50
N VAL A 378 11.39 -6.34 16.53
CA VAL A 378 11.60 -7.45 17.49
C VAL A 378 12.98 -8.08 17.30
N LEU A 379 13.40 -8.31 16.06
CA LEU A 379 14.71 -8.86 15.78
C LEU A 379 15.84 -7.88 16.19
N SER A 380 15.64 -6.57 16.03
CA SER A 380 16.57 -5.53 16.49
C SER A 380 16.76 -5.61 18.01
N ASP A 381 15.66 -5.63 18.79
CA ASP A 381 15.71 -5.71 20.25
C ASP A 381 16.35 -7.03 20.72
N LEU A 382 16.06 -8.17 20.06
CA LEU A 382 16.64 -9.47 20.39
C LEU A 382 18.15 -9.51 20.11
N LEU A 383 18.58 -8.92 19.01
CA LEU A 383 19.99 -8.82 18.68
C LEU A 383 20.74 -7.93 19.66
N ASP A 384 20.16 -6.81 20.05
CA ASP A 384 20.76 -5.93 21.06
C ASP A 384 20.89 -6.65 22.40
N ALA A 385 19.84 -7.27 22.88
CA ALA A 385 19.83 -8.00 24.16
C ALA A 385 20.82 -9.19 24.19
N SER A 386 21.06 -9.86 23.05
CA SER A 386 21.91 -11.04 22.98
C SER A 386 23.38 -10.75 22.68
N THR A 387 23.67 -9.65 21.96
CA THR A 387 25.02 -9.35 21.45
C THR A 387 25.57 -8.00 21.93
N GLY A 388 24.70 -7.11 22.46
CA GLY A 388 25.08 -5.77 22.89
C GLY A 388 25.48 -4.85 21.72
N LEU A 389 24.88 -5.05 20.53
CA LEU A 389 25.21 -4.27 19.32
C LEU A 389 24.76 -2.81 19.38
N GLY A 390 23.89 -2.45 20.32
CA GLY A 390 23.35 -1.09 20.41
C GLY A 390 22.64 -0.65 19.12
N ASP A 391 23.01 0.50 18.58
CA ASP A 391 22.39 1.06 17.37
C ASP A 391 22.61 0.20 16.11
N ASP A 392 23.66 -0.62 16.06
CA ASP A 392 23.91 -1.53 14.94
C ASP A 392 22.95 -2.73 14.91
N SER A 393 22.22 -3.01 16.00
CA SER A 393 21.22 -4.08 16.06
C SER A 393 20.15 -3.94 14.97
N LEU A 394 19.70 -2.70 14.72
CA LEU A 394 18.73 -2.41 13.66
C LEU A 394 19.29 -2.71 12.27
N ARG A 395 20.54 -2.33 12.01
CA ARG A 395 21.26 -2.62 10.74
C ARG A 395 21.29 -4.11 10.48
N VAL A 396 21.72 -4.89 11.46
CA VAL A 396 21.81 -6.35 11.36
C VAL A 396 20.43 -6.98 11.19
N SER A 397 19.43 -6.49 11.91
CA SER A 397 18.02 -6.91 11.74
C SER A 397 17.54 -6.69 10.31
N MET A 398 17.78 -5.52 9.71
CA MET A 398 17.38 -5.22 8.34
C MET A 398 18.11 -6.10 7.33
N LEU A 399 19.40 -6.43 7.55
CA LEU A 399 20.14 -7.38 6.72
C LEU A 399 19.55 -8.79 6.79
N CYS A 400 19.15 -9.25 7.97
CA CYS A 400 18.47 -10.54 8.14
C CYS A 400 17.10 -10.56 7.43
N VAL A 401 16.30 -9.50 7.60
CA VAL A 401 15.01 -9.35 6.95
C VAL A 401 15.13 -9.36 5.42
N LEU A 402 16.21 -8.81 4.88
CA LEU A 402 16.49 -8.80 3.44
C LEU A 402 16.59 -10.21 2.85
N LEU A 403 17.01 -11.22 3.64
CA LEU A 403 17.06 -12.61 3.19
C LEU A 403 15.69 -13.18 2.81
N VAL A 404 14.60 -12.60 3.34
CA VAL A 404 13.22 -12.96 2.98
C VAL A 404 12.95 -12.68 1.49
N ASN A 405 13.66 -11.73 0.86
CA ASN A 405 13.56 -11.50 -0.59
C ASN A 405 14.06 -12.69 -1.41
N VAL A 406 15.00 -13.48 -0.89
CA VAL A 406 15.43 -14.74 -1.53
C VAL A 406 14.28 -15.75 -1.51
N LEU A 407 13.56 -15.86 -0.37
CA LEU A 407 12.35 -16.70 -0.29
C LEU A 407 11.27 -16.19 -1.23
N ALA A 408 11.02 -14.88 -1.28
CA ALA A 408 10.07 -14.29 -2.22
C ALA A 408 10.40 -14.68 -3.67
N THR A 409 11.67 -14.60 -4.06
CA THR A 409 12.14 -14.99 -5.40
C THR A 409 11.87 -16.47 -5.69
N LEU A 410 12.14 -17.37 -4.73
CA LEU A 410 11.86 -18.79 -4.88
C LEU A 410 10.36 -19.06 -5.07
N PHE A 411 9.50 -18.36 -4.32
CA PHE A 411 8.06 -18.50 -4.47
C PHE A 411 7.55 -17.92 -5.79
N TYR A 412 8.12 -16.81 -6.32
CA TYR A 412 7.84 -16.35 -7.67
C TYR A 412 8.22 -17.40 -8.72
N TRP A 413 9.34 -18.07 -8.56
CA TRP A 413 9.77 -19.14 -9.45
C TRP A 413 8.78 -20.33 -9.42
N PHE A 414 8.37 -20.77 -8.22
CA PHE A 414 7.40 -21.86 -8.08
C PHE A 414 6.03 -21.48 -8.66
N ALA A 415 5.58 -20.24 -8.50
CA ALA A 415 4.35 -19.75 -9.12
C ALA A 415 4.35 -19.92 -10.65
N GLY A 416 5.49 -19.74 -11.30
CA GLY A 416 5.64 -19.91 -12.75
C GLY A 416 5.56 -21.35 -13.23
N ARG A 417 5.84 -22.34 -12.37
CA ARG A 417 5.86 -23.77 -12.77
C ARG A 417 4.47 -24.29 -13.09
N ASP A 418 3.49 -23.98 -12.23
CA ASP A 418 2.13 -24.52 -12.31
C ASP A 418 1.18 -23.55 -13.04
N LEU A 419 1.67 -22.39 -13.51
CA LEU A 419 0.85 -21.29 -14.05
C LEU A 419 -0.01 -21.73 -15.25
N ARG A 420 0.55 -22.50 -16.19
CA ARG A 420 -0.19 -22.90 -17.40
C ARG A 420 -1.34 -23.86 -17.07
N SER A 421 -1.12 -24.81 -16.16
CA SER A 421 -2.17 -25.75 -15.72
C SER A 421 -3.27 -25.04 -14.95
N ASP A 422 -2.92 -24.11 -14.07
CA ASP A 422 -3.89 -23.35 -13.29
C ASP A 422 -4.69 -22.35 -14.16
N MET A 423 -4.06 -21.78 -15.19
CA MET A 423 -4.77 -20.92 -16.17
C MET A 423 -5.78 -21.70 -17.01
N ALA A 424 -5.55 -22.98 -17.28
CA ALA A 424 -6.51 -23.84 -17.97
C ALA A 424 -7.79 -24.11 -17.13
N ARG A 425 -7.68 -24.00 -15.81
CA ARG A 425 -8.81 -24.14 -14.87
C ARG A 425 -9.65 -22.86 -14.73
N ARG A 426 -9.21 -21.76 -15.38
CA ARG A 426 -9.95 -20.50 -15.40
C ARG A 426 -11.35 -20.74 -15.95
N GLY A 427 -12.37 -20.33 -15.21
CA GLY A 427 -13.77 -20.52 -15.60
C GLY A 427 -14.46 -21.72 -14.95
N GLU A 428 -13.76 -22.59 -14.19
CA GLU A 428 -14.41 -23.69 -13.45
C GLU A 428 -15.58 -23.20 -12.57
N LEU A 429 -15.49 -21.99 -12.03
CA LEU A 429 -16.57 -21.38 -11.21
C LEU A 429 -17.57 -20.55 -12.03
N ASP A 430 -17.24 -20.22 -13.29
CA ASP A 430 -18.14 -19.48 -14.19
C ASP A 430 -19.07 -20.42 -14.98
N ALA A 431 -18.75 -21.74 -15.03
CA ALA A 431 -19.63 -22.72 -15.65
C ALA A 431 -20.96 -22.78 -14.87
N PRO A 432 -22.13 -22.68 -15.53
CA PRO A 432 -23.40 -22.92 -14.87
C PRO A 432 -23.29 -24.30 -14.21
N ARG A 433 -23.69 -24.39 -12.94
CA ARG A 433 -23.87 -25.69 -12.29
C ARG A 433 -24.85 -26.47 -13.18
N ALA A 434 -24.30 -27.29 -14.09
CA ALA A 434 -25.07 -28.30 -14.78
C ALA A 434 -25.73 -29.12 -13.68
N GLU A 435 -27.02 -29.00 -13.61
CA GLU A 435 -27.99 -29.79 -12.88
C GLU A 435 -27.42 -31.04 -12.20
N ALA A 436 -27.17 -30.91 -10.90
CA ALA A 436 -27.28 -32.06 -10.00
C ALA A 436 -28.78 -32.34 -9.83
N ALA A 437 -29.42 -32.83 -10.88
CA ALA A 437 -30.78 -33.34 -10.92
C ALA A 437 -30.82 -34.46 -11.95
N SER A 438 -30.43 -35.64 -11.50
CA SER A 438 -30.94 -36.92 -12.00
C SER A 438 -30.84 -37.96 -10.88
#